data_3314ca6bd3b6d06b0797c79dfd5fc94d
#
_entry.id   3314ca6bd3b6d06b0797c79dfd5fc94d
#
_cell.length_a   1.000
_cell.length_b   1.000
_cell.length_c   1.000
_cell.angle_alpha   90.00
_cell.angle_beta   90.00
_cell.angle_gamma   90.00
#
_symmetry.space_group_name_H-M   'P 1'
#
loop_
_entity.id
_entity.type
_entity.pdbx_description
1 polymer ?
#
loop_
_entity_poly.entity_id
_entity_poly.type
_entity_poly.pdbx_seq_one_letter_code
_entity_poly.pdbx_strand_id
1 'polypeptide(L)'
;MGRGAARRAGGRRRKPSVPTAPSAPRRHPPAPVRRPVLVTRNDYSLGLMNGDIGIALRLPERNDDGSLRFALRVAFPRNDGSGGVRFVLPSRLVEVDTVFAMTVHKSQGSEFAHTALVLPDALNPVLTKELVYTGITRARDWFSLVESLPGVFEEA
;
A
#
# COMPACT_ATOMS: atom_id res chain seq x y z
N MET A 1 63.92 -61.42 29.37
CA MET A 1 63.44 -60.21 30.07
C MET A 1 62.97 -59.24 29.02
N GLY A 2 61.68 -59.04 28.88
CA GLY A 2 61.11 -58.12 27.88
C GLY A 2 59.65 -57.78 28.23
N ARG A 3 59.40 -56.60 28.76
CA ARG A 3 58.13 -56.18 29.27
C ARG A 3 57.28 -55.62 28.04
N GLY A 4 56.17 -56.29 27.76
CA GLY A 4 55.17 -55.82 26.80
C GLY A 4 54.34 -54.75 27.42
N ALA A 5 54.28 -53.59 26.72
CA ALA A 5 53.41 -52.47 27.06
C ALA A 5 52.07 -52.64 26.32
N ALA A 6 50.98 -52.82 27.06
CA ALA A 6 49.63 -52.85 26.53
C ALA A 6 49.14 -51.40 26.17
N ARG A 7 48.86 -51.16 24.91
CA ARG A 7 48.22 -49.93 24.42
C ARG A 7 46.71 -50.01 24.72
N ARG A 8 46.21 -49.13 25.61
CA ARG A 8 44.77 -48.90 25.80
C ARG A 8 44.24 -48.14 24.63
N ALA A 9 43.31 -48.74 23.87
CA ALA A 9 42.53 -48.08 22.85
C ALA A 9 41.40 -47.28 23.52
N GLY A 10 41.53 -45.94 23.49
CA GLY A 10 40.49 -45.03 23.94
C GLY A 10 39.35 -44.97 22.95
N GLY A 11 38.26 -45.69 23.20
CA GLY A 11 37.02 -45.56 22.40
C GLY A 11 36.35 -44.20 22.62
N ARG A 12 36.42 -43.32 21.63
CA ARG A 12 35.61 -42.11 21.60
C ARG A 12 34.13 -42.50 21.44
N ARG A 13 33.34 -42.37 22.50
CA ARG A 13 31.88 -42.43 22.42
C ARG A 13 31.39 -41.33 21.52
N ARG A 14 30.86 -41.67 20.34
CA ARG A 14 30.09 -40.75 19.48
C ARG A 14 28.80 -40.36 20.23
N LYS A 15 28.60 -39.08 20.47
CA LYS A 15 27.33 -38.55 20.95
C LYS A 15 26.27 -38.82 19.86
N PRO A 16 25.05 -39.27 20.22
CA PRO A 16 23.98 -39.44 19.26
C PRO A 16 23.62 -38.06 18.70
N SER A 17 23.65 -37.95 17.38
CA SER A 17 23.15 -36.77 16.67
C SER A 17 21.63 -36.73 16.84
N VAL A 18 21.14 -35.65 17.47
CA VAL A 18 19.72 -35.35 17.55
C VAL A 18 19.25 -35.07 16.10
N PRO A 19 18.21 -35.75 15.60
CA PRO A 19 17.66 -35.43 14.29
C PRO A 19 17.12 -33.99 14.30
N THR A 20 17.73 -33.10 13.52
CA THR A 20 17.20 -31.77 13.31
C THR A 20 15.90 -31.93 12.53
N ALA A 21 14.76 -31.62 13.14
CA ALA A 21 13.47 -31.58 12.46
C ALA A 21 13.58 -30.67 11.25
N PRO A 22 12.98 -31.04 10.09
CA PRO A 22 12.97 -30.18 8.92
C PRO A 22 12.31 -28.88 9.30
N SER A 23 13.02 -27.75 9.13
CA SER A 23 12.48 -26.42 9.33
C SER A 23 11.30 -26.24 8.39
N ALA A 24 10.11 -26.01 8.96
CA ALA A 24 8.93 -25.70 8.17
C ALA A 24 9.24 -24.56 7.19
N PRO A 25 8.78 -24.63 5.95
CA PRO A 25 9.02 -23.58 4.96
C PRO A 25 8.55 -22.25 5.53
N ARG A 26 9.45 -21.27 5.62
CA ARG A 26 9.11 -19.90 6.01
C ARG A 26 8.11 -19.38 4.98
N ARG A 27 6.84 -19.38 5.34
CA ARG A 27 5.81 -18.71 4.54
C ARG A 27 6.15 -17.23 4.56
N HIS A 28 6.68 -16.73 3.47
CA HIS A 28 6.80 -15.29 3.29
C HIS A 28 5.40 -14.69 3.42
N PRO A 29 5.25 -13.62 4.22
CA PRO A 29 3.95 -12.95 4.29
C PRO A 29 3.56 -12.55 2.86
N PRO A 30 2.28 -12.74 2.48
CA PRO A 30 1.81 -12.30 1.16
C PRO A 30 2.13 -10.82 0.99
N ALA A 31 2.61 -10.45 -0.21
CA ALA A 31 2.95 -9.07 -0.52
C ALA A 31 1.84 -8.11 -0.08
N PRO A 32 2.18 -6.96 0.53
CA PRO A 32 1.18 -6.01 1.00
C PRO A 32 0.34 -5.57 -0.20
N VAL A 33 -0.97 -5.79 -0.12
CA VAL A 33 -1.90 -5.19 -1.10
C VAL A 33 -1.92 -3.70 -0.80
N ARG A 34 -1.33 -2.91 -1.69
CA ARG A 34 -1.36 -1.43 -1.63
C ARG A 34 -2.26 -0.94 -2.76
N ARG A 35 -3.55 -0.96 -2.52
CA ARG A 35 -4.54 -0.51 -3.50
C ARG A 35 -5.16 0.78 -2.99
N PRO A 36 -5.00 1.91 -3.70
CA PRO A 36 -5.70 3.13 -3.36
C PRO A 36 -7.20 2.99 -3.66
N VAL A 37 -8.02 3.53 -2.78
CA VAL A 37 -9.48 3.55 -2.86
C VAL A 37 -9.97 4.97 -2.66
N LEU A 38 -10.91 5.39 -3.49
CA LEU A 38 -11.59 6.68 -3.43
C LEU A 38 -13.02 6.47 -2.94
N VAL A 39 -13.43 7.23 -1.94
CA VAL A 39 -14.81 7.29 -1.50
C VAL A 39 -15.60 8.13 -2.51
N THR A 40 -16.66 7.55 -3.07
CA THR A 40 -17.47 8.20 -4.13
C THR A 40 -18.74 8.84 -3.60
N ARG A 41 -19.09 8.60 -2.31
CA ARG A 41 -20.24 9.16 -1.64
C ARG A 41 -19.97 9.32 -0.14
N ASN A 42 -20.56 10.36 0.46
CA ASN A 42 -20.45 10.59 1.90
C ASN A 42 -21.01 9.41 2.70
N ASP A 43 -20.21 8.91 3.63
CA ASP A 43 -20.64 7.94 4.65
C ASP A 43 -20.42 8.54 6.05
N TYR A 44 -21.45 9.18 6.57
CA TYR A 44 -21.38 9.84 7.87
C TYR A 44 -21.23 8.84 9.02
N SER A 45 -21.65 7.57 8.84
CA SER A 45 -21.51 6.53 9.87
C SER A 45 -20.05 6.12 10.06
N LEU A 46 -19.27 6.19 9.00
CA LEU A 46 -17.84 5.95 9.00
C LEU A 46 -17.03 7.25 9.12
N GLY A 47 -17.68 8.41 9.06
CA GLY A 47 -17.04 9.72 9.03
C GLY A 47 -16.14 9.87 7.80
N LEU A 48 -16.58 9.33 6.67
CA LEU A 48 -15.91 9.42 5.37
C LEU A 48 -16.69 10.34 4.44
N MET A 49 -15.96 11.16 3.71
CA MET A 49 -16.52 12.11 2.76
C MET A 49 -16.20 11.69 1.33
N ASN A 50 -17.07 12.08 0.40
CA ASN A 50 -16.76 11.96 -1.02
C ASN A 50 -15.44 12.65 -1.33
N GLY A 51 -14.54 11.96 -2.03
CA GLY A 51 -13.19 12.45 -2.29
C GLY A 51 -12.11 11.93 -1.32
N ASP A 52 -12.50 11.34 -0.17
CA ASP A 52 -11.51 10.74 0.74
C ASP A 52 -10.77 9.58 0.06
N ILE A 53 -9.45 9.58 0.21
CA ILE A 53 -8.59 8.54 -0.34
C ILE A 53 -8.03 7.69 0.79
N GLY A 54 -8.22 6.38 0.67
CA GLY A 54 -7.66 5.38 1.55
C GLY A 54 -6.73 4.41 0.83
N ILE A 55 -5.99 3.63 1.59
CA ILE A 55 -5.13 2.58 1.06
C ILE A 55 -5.52 1.24 1.67
N ALA A 56 -5.86 0.27 0.81
CA ALA A 56 -6.11 -1.09 1.24
C ALA A 56 -4.79 -1.79 1.58
N LEU A 57 -4.69 -2.29 2.81
CA LEU A 57 -3.50 -2.91 3.38
C LEU A 57 -3.85 -4.26 4.00
N ARG A 58 -2.93 -5.21 3.91
CA ARG A 58 -2.98 -6.43 4.73
C ARG A 58 -2.18 -6.19 6.00
N LEU A 59 -2.86 -6.20 7.13
CA LEU A 59 -2.26 -6.00 8.44
C LEU A 59 -2.21 -7.33 9.20
N PRO A 60 -1.13 -7.60 9.94
CA PRO A 60 -1.08 -8.75 10.82
C PRO A 60 -2.03 -8.54 12.00
N GLU A 61 -2.91 -9.50 12.23
CA GLU A 61 -3.77 -9.58 13.40
C GLU A 61 -3.45 -10.86 14.16
N ARG A 62 -3.49 -10.80 15.48
CA ARG A 62 -3.31 -11.96 16.33
C ARG A 62 -4.68 -12.59 16.61
N ASN A 63 -4.80 -13.89 16.37
CA ASN A 63 -5.97 -14.66 16.77
C ASN A 63 -5.96 -14.94 18.27
N ASP A 64 -7.08 -15.41 18.81
CA ASP A 64 -7.23 -15.75 20.23
C ASP A 64 -6.29 -16.90 20.66
N ASP A 65 -5.92 -17.78 19.73
CA ASP A 65 -4.94 -18.86 19.93
C ASP A 65 -3.48 -18.41 19.85
N GLY A 66 -3.22 -17.10 19.67
CA GLY A 66 -1.91 -16.50 19.53
C GLY A 66 -1.28 -16.61 18.14
N SER A 67 -1.91 -17.30 17.21
CA SER A 67 -1.45 -17.36 15.81
C SER A 67 -1.62 -16.02 15.09
N LEU A 68 -0.81 -15.77 14.06
CA LEU A 68 -0.92 -14.56 13.23
C LEU A 68 -1.75 -14.87 11.97
N ARG A 69 -2.75 -14.03 11.72
CA ARG A 69 -3.44 -13.95 10.45
C ARG A 69 -3.23 -12.58 9.82
N PHE A 70 -3.43 -12.48 8.51
CA PHE A 70 -3.42 -11.21 7.80
C PHE A 70 -4.86 -10.82 7.44
N ALA A 71 -5.31 -9.69 7.97
CA ALA A 71 -6.61 -9.14 7.67
C ALA A 71 -6.50 -7.93 6.74
N LEU A 72 -7.42 -7.81 5.80
CA LEU A 72 -7.50 -6.65 4.92
C LEU A 72 -8.20 -5.51 5.65
N ARG A 73 -7.56 -4.33 5.64
CA ARG A 73 -8.10 -3.08 6.17
C ARG A 73 -7.87 -1.97 5.17
N VAL A 74 -8.74 -0.98 5.14
CA VAL A 74 -8.51 0.26 4.40
C VAL A 74 -8.17 1.34 5.40
N ALA A 75 -7.00 1.93 5.21
CA ALA A 75 -6.46 3.00 6.03
C ALA A 75 -6.83 4.35 5.42
N PHE A 76 -7.57 5.16 6.12
CA PHE A 76 -7.89 6.55 5.77
C PHE A 76 -7.21 7.51 6.73
N PRO A 77 -6.67 8.64 6.26
CA PRO A 77 -6.20 9.70 7.15
C PRO A 77 -7.39 10.25 7.96
N ARG A 78 -7.13 10.67 9.19
CA ARG A 78 -8.13 11.40 9.97
C ARG A 78 -8.04 12.87 9.64
N ASN A 79 -9.17 13.46 9.26
CA ASN A 79 -9.27 14.88 8.95
C ASN A 79 -9.64 15.74 10.19
N ASP A 80 -9.48 15.17 11.41
CA ASP A 80 -9.80 15.82 12.68
C ASP A 80 -8.60 16.58 13.30
N GLY A 81 -7.53 16.77 12.53
CA GLY A 81 -6.31 17.44 13.00
C GLY A 81 -5.41 16.58 13.91
N SER A 82 -5.82 15.35 14.24
CA SER A 82 -5.03 14.45 15.10
C SER A 82 -3.81 13.83 14.41
N GLY A 83 -3.74 13.93 13.07
CA GLY A 83 -2.70 13.28 12.25
C GLY A 83 -2.78 11.75 12.26
N GLY A 84 -3.85 11.19 12.81
CA GLY A 84 -4.04 9.76 12.95
C GLY A 84 -4.57 9.07 11.69
N VAL A 85 -4.63 7.74 11.76
CA VAL A 85 -5.18 6.88 10.72
C VAL A 85 -6.40 6.13 11.26
N ARG A 86 -7.45 6.05 10.45
CA ARG A 86 -8.63 5.23 10.72
C ARG A 86 -8.57 3.98 9.84
N PHE A 87 -8.73 2.81 10.46
CA PHE A 87 -8.82 1.55 9.73
C PHE A 87 -10.27 1.11 9.61
N VAL A 88 -10.70 0.86 8.38
CA VAL A 88 -12.08 0.42 8.06
C VAL A 88 -12.03 -0.97 7.43
N LEU A 89 -12.99 -1.82 7.80
CA LEU A 89 -13.20 -3.11 7.16
C LEU A 89 -13.69 -2.89 5.72
N PRO A 90 -13.13 -3.57 4.71
CA PRO A 90 -13.60 -3.45 3.33
C PRO A 90 -15.10 -3.76 3.17
N SER A 91 -15.62 -4.68 3.97
CA SER A 91 -17.06 -5.05 3.95
C SER A 91 -18.00 -3.93 4.40
N ARG A 92 -17.48 -2.89 5.04
CA ARG A 92 -18.26 -1.70 5.44
C ARG A 92 -18.21 -0.57 4.40
N LEU A 93 -17.35 -0.70 3.40
CA LEU A 93 -17.18 0.29 2.34
C LEU A 93 -18.06 -0.11 1.16
N VAL A 94 -19.12 0.64 0.92
CA VAL A 94 -20.09 0.36 -0.16
C VAL A 94 -19.80 1.19 -1.39
N GLU A 95 -19.63 2.50 -1.21
CA GLU A 95 -19.46 3.48 -2.27
C GLU A 95 -17.99 3.88 -2.40
N VAL A 96 -17.18 2.97 -2.99
CA VAL A 96 -15.74 3.18 -3.21
C VAL A 96 -15.29 2.65 -4.56
N ASP A 97 -14.37 3.37 -5.20
CA ASP A 97 -13.69 2.98 -6.42
C ASP A 97 -12.20 2.74 -6.17
N THR A 98 -11.56 1.88 -6.96
CA THR A 98 -10.10 1.80 -7.01
C THR A 98 -9.56 2.99 -7.82
N VAL A 99 -8.59 3.73 -7.28
CA VAL A 99 -8.07 4.93 -7.92
C VAL A 99 -6.54 4.97 -7.94
N PHE A 100 -5.93 4.56 -9.05
CA PHE A 100 -4.50 4.76 -9.29
C PHE A 100 -4.21 6.10 -9.98
N ALA A 101 -5.20 6.60 -10.72
CA ALA A 101 -5.27 7.92 -11.29
C ALA A 101 -6.74 8.36 -11.33
N MET A 102 -6.98 9.66 -11.35
CA MET A 102 -8.32 10.22 -11.39
C MET A 102 -8.40 11.35 -12.41
N THR A 103 -9.58 11.64 -12.88
CA THR A 103 -9.81 12.81 -13.73
C THR A 103 -9.70 14.09 -12.91
N VAL A 104 -9.37 15.20 -13.56
CA VAL A 104 -9.33 16.52 -12.92
C VAL A 104 -10.68 16.85 -12.26
N HIS A 105 -11.81 16.48 -12.89
CA HIS A 105 -13.14 16.69 -12.30
C HIS A 105 -13.32 15.93 -10.98
N LYS A 106 -12.86 14.68 -10.90
CA LYS A 106 -12.95 13.89 -9.65
C LYS A 106 -12.01 14.41 -8.54
N SER A 107 -10.99 15.18 -8.89
CA SER A 107 -10.07 15.79 -7.93
C SER A 107 -10.53 17.13 -7.38
N GLN A 108 -11.66 17.67 -7.89
CA GLN A 108 -12.21 18.93 -7.40
C GLN A 108 -12.50 18.87 -5.91
N GLY A 109 -12.09 19.91 -5.17
CA GLY A 109 -12.21 19.95 -3.70
C GLY A 109 -11.10 19.24 -2.94
N SER A 110 -10.20 18.51 -3.61
CA SER A 110 -9.05 17.86 -2.99
C SER A 110 -7.76 18.61 -3.31
N GLU A 111 -6.79 18.54 -2.41
CA GLU A 111 -5.43 19.05 -2.61
C GLU A 111 -4.41 17.95 -2.27
N PHE A 112 -3.31 17.93 -3.01
CA PHE A 112 -2.26 16.93 -2.87
C PHE A 112 -0.90 17.62 -2.72
N ALA A 113 -0.02 17.03 -1.93
CA ALA A 113 1.35 17.54 -1.80
C ALA A 113 2.05 17.60 -3.17
N HIS A 114 1.82 16.60 -4.01
CA HIS A 114 2.32 16.53 -5.38
C HIS A 114 1.20 16.11 -6.33
N THR A 115 0.99 16.88 -7.39
CA THR A 115 0.07 16.55 -8.47
C THR A 115 0.85 16.34 -9.77
N ALA A 116 0.64 15.21 -10.41
CA ALA A 116 1.09 14.95 -11.77
C ALA A 116 -0.13 15.03 -12.72
N LEU A 117 -0.15 16.02 -13.59
CA LEU A 117 -1.17 16.16 -14.63
C LEU A 117 -0.66 15.50 -15.91
N VAL A 118 -1.38 14.49 -16.37
CA VAL A 118 -1.09 13.81 -17.63
C VAL A 118 -2.06 14.30 -18.68
N LEU A 119 -1.54 14.91 -19.73
CA LEU A 119 -2.33 15.37 -20.86
C LEU A 119 -2.59 14.23 -21.85
N PRO A 120 -3.71 14.28 -22.61
CA PRO A 120 -3.97 13.33 -23.68
C PRO A 120 -2.93 13.47 -24.79
N ASP A 121 -2.88 12.48 -25.68
CA ASP A 121 -2.00 12.44 -26.85
C ASP A 121 -2.54 13.27 -28.04
N ALA A 122 -3.72 13.85 -27.90
CA ALA A 122 -4.33 14.75 -28.89
C ALA A 122 -5.24 15.76 -28.20
N LEU A 123 -5.40 16.92 -28.84
CA LEU A 123 -6.39 17.89 -28.40
C LEU A 123 -7.79 17.32 -28.48
N ASN A 124 -8.56 17.58 -27.45
CA ASN A 124 -9.97 17.25 -27.44
C ASN A 124 -10.78 18.38 -26.77
N PRO A 125 -12.10 18.47 -27.04
CA PRO A 125 -12.94 19.57 -26.53
C PRO A 125 -13.01 19.66 -25.00
N VAL A 126 -12.61 18.61 -24.27
CA VAL A 126 -12.60 18.60 -22.79
C VAL A 126 -11.33 19.25 -22.26
N LEU A 127 -10.25 19.27 -23.05
CA LEU A 127 -8.98 19.89 -22.66
C LEU A 127 -9.09 21.40 -22.84
N THR A 128 -9.53 22.09 -21.81
CA THR A 128 -9.67 23.55 -21.78
C THR A 128 -8.70 24.17 -20.78
N LYS A 129 -8.40 25.46 -20.95
CA LYS A 129 -7.54 26.22 -20.02
C LYS A 129 -8.04 26.14 -18.58
N GLU A 130 -9.36 26.18 -18.40
CA GLU A 130 -9.99 26.08 -17.07
C GLU A 130 -9.75 24.69 -16.44
N LEU A 131 -9.81 23.63 -17.26
CA LEU A 131 -9.53 22.28 -16.78
C LEU A 131 -8.06 22.13 -16.38
N VAL A 132 -7.15 22.62 -17.22
CA VAL A 132 -5.70 22.61 -16.94
C VAL A 132 -5.41 23.41 -15.68
N TYR A 133 -5.94 24.62 -15.56
CA TYR A 133 -5.81 25.44 -14.36
C TYR A 133 -6.35 24.73 -13.12
N THR A 134 -7.50 24.08 -13.22
CA THR A 134 -8.07 23.28 -12.12
C THR A 134 -7.12 22.16 -11.71
N GLY A 135 -6.49 21.49 -12.67
CA GLY A 135 -5.49 20.44 -12.39
C GLY A 135 -4.25 20.97 -11.69
N ILE A 136 -3.73 22.12 -12.14
CA ILE A 136 -2.57 22.78 -11.53
C ILE A 136 -2.85 23.16 -10.07
N THR A 137 -4.02 23.73 -9.80
CA THR A 137 -4.42 24.17 -8.46
C THR A 137 -4.71 23.02 -7.48
N ARG A 138 -4.64 21.76 -7.90
CA ARG A 138 -4.67 20.60 -6.99
C ARG A 138 -3.34 20.35 -6.31
N ALA A 139 -2.25 20.94 -6.83
CA ALA A 139 -0.93 20.81 -6.23
C ALA A 139 -0.73 21.84 -5.12
N ARG A 140 -0.35 21.36 -3.93
CA ARG A 140 0.03 22.25 -2.82
C ARG A 140 1.51 22.60 -2.85
N ASP A 141 2.39 21.60 -3.04
CA ASP A 141 3.83 21.77 -2.91
C ASP A 141 4.57 21.56 -4.24
N TRP A 142 4.16 20.54 -5.03
CA TRP A 142 4.84 20.15 -6.26
C TRP A 142 3.84 19.85 -7.37
N PHE A 143 4.18 20.32 -8.56
CA PHE A 143 3.42 20.04 -9.77
C PHE A 143 4.31 19.44 -10.85
N SER A 144 3.82 18.41 -11.55
CA SER A 144 4.47 17.83 -12.72
C SER A 144 3.48 17.79 -13.87
N LEU A 145 3.91 18.26 -15.04
CA LEU A 145 3.17 18.12 -16.29
C LEU A 145 3.79 16.98 -17.11
N VAL A 146 2.96 16.10 -17.61
CA VAL A 146 3.36 15.00 -18.48
C VAL A 146 2.60 15.11 -19.79
N GLU A 147 3.33 15.33 -20.87
CA GLU A 147 2.84 15.35 -22.24
C GLU A 147 3.34 14.12 -23.00
N SER A 148 2.44 13.44 -23.68
CA SER A 148 2.80 12.34 -24.59
C SER A 148 3.31 12.88 -25.93
N LEU A 149 2.79 14.04 -26.37
CA LEU A 149 3.23 14.78 -27.55
C LEU A 149 3.54 16.23 -27.15
N PRO A 150 4.72 16.78 -27.57
CA PRO A 150 5.07 18.15 -27.31
C PRO A 150 4.06 19.14 -27.94
N GLY A 151 3.70 20.19 -27.20
CA GLY A 151 2.87 21.27 -27.70
C GLY A 151 1.37 21.15 -27.37
N VAL A 152 0.90 20.02 -26.86
CA VAL A 152 -0.51 19.87 -26.47
C VAL A 152 -0.90 20.85 -25.35
N PHE A 153 0.03 21.14 -24.45
CA PHE A 153 -0.20 22.12 -23.39
C PHE A 153 -0.31 23.56 -23.89
N GLU A 154 0.47 23.91 -24.92
CA GLU A 154 0.49 25.27 -25.48
C GLU A 154 -0.80 25.57 -26.25
N GLU A 155 -1.44 24.54 -26.80
CA GLU A 155 -2.66 24.63 -27.60
C GLU A 155 -3.94 24.45 -26.77
N ALA A 156 -3.83 23.98 -25.52
CA ALA A 156 -4.94 23.78 -24.58
C ALA A 156 -5.37 25.10 -23.93
#